data_2a26cb57ba52e3c2831455d8cd501864
#
_entry.id   2a26cb57ba52e3c2831455d8cd501864
#
_cell.length_a   1.000
_cell.length_b   1.000
_cell.length_c   1.000
_cell.angle_alpha   90.00
_cell.angle_beta   90.00
_cell.angle_gamma   90.00
#
_symmetry.space_group_name_H-M   'P 1'
#
loop_
_entity.id
_entity.type
_entity.pdbx_description
1 polymer ?
#
loop_
_entity_poly.entity_id
_entity_poly.type
_entity_poly.pdbx_seq_one_letter_code
_entity_poly.pdbx_strand_id
1 'polypeptide(L)'
;NTSIGKNSVIGPNTTLTDTQVGENCTIQYSVAESAQIGNHVSMGPFARLRKGAVLKDYVHIGNFGEVKDSILGEGTKMGHFSYIGNADIGKDVNIGAGTITCNFDGKVKHHTQIGDNVFIGSDTMLVAPLKIGKNATTAAGAVVTRDVPDDTLVVGVPAKPKERKD
;
A
#
# COMPACT_ATOMS: atom_id res chain seq x y z
N ASN A 1 -12.07 0.59 21.36
CA ASN A 1 -11.18 -0.49 21.82
C ASN A 1 -9.82 -0.43 21.10
N THR A 2 -8.94 0.45 21.53
CA THR A 2 -7.56 0.54 20.99
C THR A 2 -6.60 -0.17 21.92
N SER A 3 -5.66 -0.96 21.37
CA SER A 3 -4.54 -1.54 22.09
C SER A 3 -3.21 -1.19 21.44
N ILE A 4 -2.15 -1.08 22.24
CA ILE A 4 -0.82 -0.71 21.78
C ILE A 4 0.19 -1.68 22.43
N GLY A 5 0.97 -2.34 21.57
CA GLY A 5 2.01 -3.27 21.97
C GLY A 5 3.22 -2.59 22.62
N LYS A 6 4.08 -3.39 23.24
CA LYS A 6 5.25 -2.92 23.97
C LYS A 6 6.21 -2.13 23.08
N ASN A 7 6.93 -1.19 23.68
CA ASN A 7 7.97 -0.39 23.04
C ASN A 7 7.49 0.43 21.83
N SER A 8 6.19 0.58 21.63
CA SER A 8 5.64 1.41 20.56
C SER A 8 5.57 2.86 20.98
N VAL A 9 5.96 3.76 20.10
CA VAL A 9 5.94 5.22 20.27
C VAL A 9 4.80 5.81 19.47
N ILE A 10 3.82 6.41 20.16
CA ILE A 10 2.65 7.04 19.56
C ILE A 10 2.68 8.54 19.83
N GLY A 11 2.59 9.32 18.77
CA GLY A 11 2.51 10.79 18.86
C GLY A 11 3.72 11.48 18.21
N PRO A 12 3.74 12.84 18.18
CA PRO A 12 2.63 13.70 18.58
C PRO A 12 1.47 13.72 17.58
N ASN A 13 0.34 14.34 17.97
CA ASN A 13 -0.83 14.58 17.13
C ASN A 13 -1.31 13.33 16.35
N THR A 14 -1.39 12.20 17.05
CA THR A 14 -1.84 10.92 16.49
C THR A 14 -3.18 10.53 17.09
N THR A 15 -4.13 10.15 16.24
CA THR A 15 -5.45 9.65 16.66
C THR A 15 -5.59 8.19 16.27
N LEU A 16 -5.85 7.33 17.26
CA LEU A 16 -6.11 5.91 17.07
C LEU A 16 -7.50 5.57 17.63
N THR A 17 -8.41 5.10 16.79
CA THR A 17 -9.75 4.69 17.16
C THR A 17 -9.99 3.24 16.75
N ASP A 18 -10.42 2.38 17.68
CA ASP A 18 -10.70 0.96 17.43
C ASP A 18 -9.58 0.24 16.66
N THR A 19 -8.32 0.59 16.99
CA THR A 19 -7.13 0.17 16.25
C THR A 19 -6.23 -0.69 17.13
N GLN A 20 -5.75 -1.80 16.58
CA GLN A 20 -4.79 -2.68 17.24
C GLN A 20 -3.40 -2.38 16.69
N VAL A 21 -2.45 -2.05 17.57
CA VAL A 21 -1.06 -1.76 17.23
C VAL A 21 -0.15 -2.80 17.87
N GLY A 22 0.72 -3.41 17.09
CA GLY A 22 1.73 -4.36 17.55
C GLY A 22 2.87 -3.71 18.35
N GLU A 23 3.95 -4.45 18.49
CA GLU A 23 5.13 -4.03 19.28
C GLU A 23 6.15 -3.26 18.42
N ASN A 24 6.97 -2.42 19.06
CA ASN A 24 8.08 -1.69 18.44
C ASN A 24 7.67 -0.80 17.26
N CYS A 25 6.45 -0.27 17.26
CA CYS A 25 5.95 0.62 16.22
C CYS A 25 6.29 2.09 16.51
N THR A 26 6.38 2.89 15.45
CA THR A 26 6.46 4.35 15.55
C THR A 26 5.37 4.97 14.70
N ILE A 27 4.42 5.69 15.33
CA ILE A 27 3.29 6.31 14.64
C ILE A 27 3.18 7.77 15.09
N GLN A 28 3.26 8.71 14.15
CA GLN A 28 3.24 10.13 14.47
C GLN A 28 2.44 10.94 13.46
N TYR A 29 1.78 12.02 13.93
CA TYR A 29 0.98 12.95 13.11
C TYR A 29 0.01 12.22 12.17
N SER A 30 -0.63 11.17 12.63
CA SER A 30 -1.39 10.28 11.75
C SER A 30 -2.73 9.89 12.36
N VAL A 31 -3.63 9.37 11.52
CA VAL A 31 -4.95 8.91 11.93
C VAL A 31 -5.13 7.44 11.54
N ALA A 32 -5.56 6.59 12.48
CA ALA A 32 -5.95 5.22 12.18
C ALA A 32 -7.31 4.90 12.84
N GLU A 33 -8.24 4.37 12.03
CA GLU A 33 -9.61 4.06 12.43
C GLU A 33 -9.95 2.63 12.03
N SER A 34 -10.30 1.79 13.00
CA SER A 34 -10.69 0.37 12.79
C SER A 34 -9.67 -0.39 11.93
N ALA A 35 -8.39 -0.25 12.29
CA ALA A 35 -7.26 -0.80 11.58
C ALA A 35 -6.47 -1.82 12.42
N GLN A 36 -5.69 -2.65 11.76
CA GLN A 36 -4.74 -3.58 12.38
C GLN A 36 -3.32 -3.24 11.93
N ILE A 37 -2.42 -3.03 12.86
CA ILE A 37 -1.03 -2.65 12.63
C ILE A 37 -0.15 -3.70 13.28
N GLY A 38 0.67 -4.40 12.50
CA GLY A 38 1.62 -5.41 12.94
C GLY A 38 2.77 -4.85 13.77
N ASN A 39 3.84 -5.61 13.91
CA ASN A 39 5.02 -5.22 14.67
C ASN A 39 6.02 -4.45 13.81
N HIS A 40 6.86 -3.62 14.44
CA HIS A 40 7.93 -2.87 13.76
C HIS A 40 7.44 -1.97 12.63
N VAL A 41 6.18 -1.54 12.66
CA VAL A 41 5.60 -0.64 11.66
C VAL A 41 6.01 0.79 11.94
N SER A 42 6.38 1.53 10.89
CA SER A 42 6.56 2.98 10.94
C SER A 42 5.50 3.69 10.10
N MET A 43 4.82 4.67 10.67
CA MET A 43 3.71 5.38 10.03
C MET A 43 3.77 6.88 10.29
N GLY A 44 3.65 7.64 9.23
CA GLY A 44 3.57 9.11 9.25
C GLY A 44 4.83 9.83 8.77
N PRO A 45 4.82 11.17 8.82
CA PRO A 45 3.69 11.99 9.25
C PRO A 45 2.54 12.05 8.23
N PHE A 46 1.34 12.43 8.70
CA PHE A 46 0.15 12.70 7.87
C PHE A 46 -0.36 11.50 7.06
N ALA A 47 -0.20 10.30 7.59
CA ALA A 47 -0.77 9.09 7.00
C ALA A 47 -2.17 8.80 7.57
N ARG A 48 -3.00 8.10 6.80
CA ARG A 48 -4.34 7.72 7.22
C ARG A 48 -4.65 6.25 6.95
N LEU A 49 -4.96 5.52 8.01
CA LEU A 49 -5.55 4.19 7.91
C LEU A 49 -7.05 4.28 8.18
N ARG A 50 -7.83 3.74 7.28
CA ARG A 50 -9.29 3.67 7.41
C ARG A 50 -9.73 2.23 7.68
N LYS A 51 -11.02 2.08 8.01
CA LYS A 51 -11.63 0.78 8.31
C LYS A 51 -11.19 -0.30 7.31
N GLY A 52 -10.78 -1.46 7.87
CA GLY A 52 -10.34 -2.62 7.10
C GLY A 52 -8.87 -2.54 6.60
N ALA A 53 -8.12 -1.51 6.98
CA ALA A 53 -6.69 -1.48 6.71
C ALA A 53 -5.93 -2.44 7.63
N VAL A 54 -5.09 -3.30 7.04
CA VAL A 54 -4.22 -4.24 7.76
C VAL A 54 -2.79 -4.05 7.28
N LEU A 55 -1.91 -3.59 8.16
CA LEU A 55 -0.47 -3.54 7.91
C LEU A 55 0.18 -4.74 8.61
N LYS A 56 0.92 -5.54 7.86
CA LYS A 56 1.73 -6.62 8.43
C LYS A 56 3.02 -6.06 9.03
N ASP A 57 3.85 -6.94 9.58
CA ASP A 57 5.10 -6.55 10.24
C ASP A 57 6.06 -5.82 9.28
N TYR A 58 6.84 -4.89 9.80
CA TYR A 58 7.85 -4.11 9.07
C TYR A 58 7.31 -3.22 7.93
N VAL A 59 6.00 -3.02 7.84
CA VAL A 59 5.43 -2.09 6.85
C VAL A 59 5.83 -0.65 7.17
N HIS A 60 6.16 0.10 6.13
CA HIS A 60 6.43 1.53 6.21
C HIS A 60 5.39 2.33 5.43
N ILE A 61 4.69 3.26 6.10
CA ILE A 61 3.80 4.23 5.49
C ILE A 61 4.35 5.63 5.77
N GLY A 62 4.78 6.31 4.71
CA GLY A 62 5.26 7.70 4.80
C GLY A 62 4.14 8.72 4.75
N ASN A 63 4.51 9.96 4.41
CA ASN A 63 3.59 11.09 4.43
C ASN A 63 2.52 11.01 3.34
N PHE A 64 1.30 11.37 3.72
CA PHE A 64 0.10 11.43 2.87
C PHE A 64 -0.27 10.08 2.22
N GLY A 65 0.13 8.97 2.84
CA GLY A 65 -0.32 7.64 2.46
C GLY A 65 -1.71 7.35 3.03
N GLU A 66 -2.67 6.92 2.21
CA GLU A 66 -3.99 6.48 2.66
C GLU A 66 -4.23 5.02 2.30
N VAL A 67 -4.67 4.22 3.30
CA VAL A 67 -5.00 2.79 3.11
C VAL A 67 -6.41 2.52 3.63
N LYS A 68 -7.22 1.82 2.84
CA LYS A 68 -8.60 1.44 3.18
C LYS A 68 -8.98 0.06 2.65
N ASP A 69 -9.65 -0.77 3.47
CA ASP A 69 -10.10 -2.11 3.05
C ASP A 69 -9.02 -2.89 2.29
N SER A 70 -7.79 -2.90 2.83
CA SER A 70 -6.61 -3.43 2.13
C SER A 70 -5.62 -4.07 3.10
N ILE A 71 -4.88 -5.03 2.60
CA ILE A 71 -3.80 -5.71 3.34
C ILE A 71 -2.47 -5.35 2.68
N LEU A 72 -1.53 -4.82 3.47
CA LEU A 72 -0.14 -4.64 3.06
C LEU A 72 0.71 -5.71 3.72
N GLY A 73 1.34 -6.54 2.91
CA GLY A 73 2.21 -7.63 3.33
C GLY A 73 3.48 -7.15 4.02
N GLU A 74 4.14 -8.07 4.69
CA GLU A 74 5.36 -7.82 5.46
C GLU A 74 6.43 -7.08 4.64
N GLY A 75 7.10 -6.09 5.24
CA GLY A 75 8.18 -5.34 4.60
C GLY A 75 7.76 -4.38 3.49
N THR A 76 6.47 -4.30 3.16
CA THR A 76 5.98 -3.39 2.11
C THR A 76 6.19 -1.92 2.47
N LYS A 77 6.61 -1.12 1.49
CA LYS A 77 6.94 0.30 1.68
C LYS A 77 6.10 1.18 0.77
N MET A 78 5.44 2.17 1.37
CA MET A 78 4.69 3.24 0.71
C MET A 78 5.12 4.57 1.32
N GLY A 79 6.27 5.11 0.88
CA GLY A 79 6.95 6.24 1.52
C GLY A 79 6.33 7.61 1.30
N HIS A 80 5.43 7.74 0.34
CA HIS A 80 4.92 9.04 -0.12
C HIS A 80 3.42 8.97 -0.41
N PHE A 81 2.83 10.13 -0.77
CA PHE A 81 1.43 10.27 -1.11
C PHE A 81 0.95 9.21 -2.11
N SER A 82 0.00 8.43 -1.70
CA SER A 82 -0.58 7.31 -2.48
C SER A 82 -1.91 6.89 -1.88
N TYR A 83 -2.79 6.32 -2.67
CA TYR A 83 -4.03 5.73 -2.19
C TYR A 83 -4.13 4.25 -2.53
N ILE A 84 -4.28 3.43 -1.49
CA ILE A 84 -4.48 1.98 -1.60
C ILE A 84 -5.85 1.62 -1.03
N GLY A 85 -6.76 1.26 -1.89
CA GLY A 85 -8.10 0.83 -1.51
C GLY A 85 -8.53 -0.47 -2.18
N ASN A 86 -9.16 -1.37 -1.43
CA ASN A 86 -9.62 -2.69 -1.86
C ASN A 86 -8.48 -3.49 -2.55
N ALA A 87 -7.36 -3.67 -1.84
CA ALA A 87 -6.19 -4.34 -2.38
C ALA A 87 -5.56 -5.33 -1.40
N ASP A 88 -5.07 -6.45 -1.91
CA ASP A 88 -4.18 -7.38 -1.21
C ASP A 88 -2.79 -7.26 -1.81
N ILE A 89 -1.84 -6.78 -1.02
CA ILE A 89 -0.46 -6.53 -1.43
C ILE A 89 0.45 -7.52 -0.72
N GLY A 90 1.31 -8.19 -1.49
CA GLY A 90 2.26 -9.18 -1.03
C GLY A 90 3.38 -8.60 -0.17
N LYS A 91 4.43 -9.41 0.05
CA LYS A 91 5.60 -9.03 0.85
C LYS A 91 6.60 -8.23 0.05
N ASP A 92 7.36 -7.38 0.73
CA ASP A 92 8.49 -6.63 0.16
C ASP A 92 8.14 -5.83 -1.10
N VAL A 93 6.90 -5.37 -1.20
CA VAL A 93 6.44 -4.53 -2.31
C VAL A 93 6.89 -3.09 -2.09
N ASN A 94 7.42 -2.46 -3.15
CA ASN A 94 7.67 -1.02 -3.13
C ASN A 94 6.57 -0.29 -3.90
N ILE A 95 5.88 0.62 -3.23
CA ILE A 95 4.81 1.45 -3.82
C ILE A 95 5.37 2.85 -4.04
N GLY A 96 5.55 3.21 -5.32
CA GLY A 96 6.04 4.52 -5.72
C GLY A 96 5.05 5.65 -5.41
N ALA A 97 5.57 6.86 -5.24
CA ALA A 97 4.76 8.06 -4.98
C ALA A 97 3.68 8.25 -6.06
N GLY A 98 2.49 8.71 -5.66
CA GLY A 98 1.40 8.96 -6.59
C GLY A 98 0.66 7.70 -7.07
N THR A 99 0.98 6.52 -6.54
CA THR A 99 0.28 5.28 -6.91
C THR A 99 -1.16 5.30 -6.42
N ILE A 100 -2.09 4.99 -7.30
CA ILE A 100 -3.53 4.92 -6.99
C ILE A 100 -4.10 3.58 -7.43
N THR A 101 -4.75 2.87 -6.52
CA THR A 101 -5.69 1.81 -6.90
C THR A 101 -6.99 2.47 -7.37
N CYS A 102 -7.24 2.45 -8.67
CA CYS A 102 -8.48 2.96 -9.26
C CYS A 102 -9.58 1.91 -9.06
N ASN A 103 -10.05 1.79 -7.81
CA ASN A 103 -10.88 0.69 -7.36
C ASN A 103 -12.40 0.90 -7.57
N PHE A 104 -12.83 2.08 -7.98
CA PHE A 104 -14.26 2.40 -8.14
C PHE A 104 -14.57 2.78 -9.58
N ASP A 105 -15.53 2.08 -10.19
CA ASP A 105 -15.94 2.29 -11.58
C ASP A 105 -17.15 3.24 -11.76
N GLY A 106 -17.55 3.90 -10.66
CA GLY A 106 -18.75 4.73 -10.61
C GLY A 106 -19.99 4.00 -10.08
N LYS A 107 -19.96 2.68 -9.90
CA LYS A 107 -21.05 1.86 -9.40
C LYS A 107 -20.63 0.94 -8.25
N VAL A 108 -19.58 0.14 -8.48
CA VAL A 108 -19.06 -0.85 -7.53
C VAL A 108 -17.56 -0.71 -7.34
N LYS A 109 -17.06 -1.30 -6.26
CA LYS A 109 -15.62 -1.36 -6.01
C LYS A 109 -15.08 -2.70 -6.50
N HIS A 110 -13.91 -2.63 -7.11
CA HIS A 110 -13.15 -3.76 -7.62
C HIS A 110 -11.86 -3.95 -6.82
N HIS A 111 -11.33 -5.15 -6.87
CA HIS A 111 -10.17 -5.57 -6.07
C HIS A 111 -8.89 -5.60 -6.90
N THR A 112 -7.77 -5.22 -6.26
CA THR A 112 -6.43 -5.32 -6.84
C THR A 112 -5.61 -6.34 -6.04
N GLN A 113 -4.91 -7.24 -6.72
CA GLN A 113 -3.96 -8.17 -6.12
C GLN A 113 -2.55 -7.88 -6.60
N ILE A 114 -1.60 -7.76 -5.68
CA ILE A 114 -0.19 -7.51 -6.01
C ILE A 114 0.65 -8.59 -5.33
N GLY A 115 1.43 -9.30 -6.12
CA GLY A 115 2.32 -10.37 -5.64
C GLY A 115 3.51 -9.84 -4.84
N ASP A 116 4.33 -10.77 -4.35
CA ASP A 116 5.53 -10.44 -3.56
C ASP A 116 6.61 -9.77 -4.44
N ASN A 117 7.47 -8.96 -3.83
CA ASN A 117 8.63 -8.31 -4.45
C ASN A 117 8.30 -7.43 -5.66
N VAL A 118 7.06 -6.97 -5.79
CA VAL A 118 6.66 -6.09 -6.90
C VAL A 118 7.20 -4.69 -6.69
N PHE A 119 7.68 -4.07 -7.77
CA PHE A 119 8.05 -2.67 -7.79
C PHE A 119 7.02 -1.86 -8.58
N ILE A 120 6.24 -1.03 -7.88
CA ILE A 120 5.32 -0.08 -8.50
C ILE A 120 6.04 1.25 -8.67
N GLY A 121 6.23 1.68 -9.93
CA GLY A 121 6.82 2.98 -10.24
C GLY A 121 5.92 4.14 -9.83
N SER A 122 6.50 5.32 -9.64
CA SER A 122 5.76 6.52 -9.26
C SER A 122 4.67 6.87 -10.26
N ASP A 123 3.57 7.48 -9.79
CA ASP A 123 2.41 7.89 -10.60
C ASP A 123 1.76 6.74 -11.39
N THR A 124 1.85 5.51 -10.87
CA THR A 124 1.18 4.36 -11.48
C THR A 124 -0.31 4.34 -11.12
N MET A 125 -1.18 4.27 -12.14
CA MET A 125 -2.62 4.05 -11.97
C MET A 125 -2.93 2.56 -12.15
N LEU A 126 -3.45 1.92 -11.10
CA LEU A 126 -3.82 0.50 -11.08
C LEU A 126 -5.34 0.38 -11.27
N VAL A 127 -5.80 0.15 -12.51
CA VAL A 127 -7.23 0.11 -12.83
C VAL A 127 -7.80 -1.26 -12.49
N ALA A 128 -8.49 -1.35 -11.36
CA ALA A 128 -9.10 -2.58 -10.87
C ALA A 128 -10.37 -2.99 -11.68
N PRO A 129 -10.71 -4.31 -11.80
CA PRO A 129 -10.01 -5.42 -11.17
C PRO A 129 -8.67 -5.71 -11.83
N LEU A 130 -7.64 -6.03 -11.03
CA LEU A 130 -6.28 -6.15 -11.54
C LEU A 130 -5.46 -7.14 -10.69
N LYS A 131 -4.64 -7.96 -11.36
CA LYS A 131 -3.63 -8.79 -10.72
C LYS A 131 -2.25 -8.47 -11.26
N ILE A 132 -1.30 -8.21 -10.36
CA ILE A 132 0.12 -8.02 -10.67
C ILE A 132 0.90 -9.19 -10.09
N GLY A 133 1.59 -9.90 -10.95
CA GLY A 133 2.37 -11.08 -10.60
C GLY A 133 3.62 -10.76 -9.76
N LYS A 134 4.23 -11.78 -9.18
CA LYS A 134 5.45 -11.66 -8.35
C LYS A 134 6.60 -11.07 -9.15
N ASN A 135 7.47 -10.32 -8.48
CA ASN A 135 8.65 -9.67 -9.06
C ASN A 135 8.35 -8.76 -10.27
N ALA A 136 7.09 -8.48 -10.57
CA ALA A 136 6.74 -7.60 -11.66
C ALA A 136 7.13 -6.15 -11.36
N THR A 137 7.26 -5.35 -12.39
CA THR A 137 7.61 -3.93 -12.29
C THR A 137 6.65 -3.12 -13.15
N THR A 138 6.11 -2.03 -12.61
CA THR A 138 5.47 -1.00 -13.42
C THR A 138 6.41 0.20 -13.54
N ALA A 139 6.57 0.74 -14.73
CA ALA A 139 7.33 1.97 -14.92
C ALA A 139 6.57 3.18 -14.37
N ALA A 140 7.29 4.26 -14.06
CA ALA A 140 6.67 5.51 -13.64
C ALA A 140 5.67 6.02 -14.68
N GLY A 141 4.53 6.55 -14.22
CA GLY A 141 3.45 7.06 -15.06
C GLY A 141 2.66 5.99 -15.82
N ALA A 142 2.82 4.71 -15.50
CA ALA A 142 2.09 3.65 -16.18
C ALA A 142 0.60 3.63 -15.77
N VAL A 143 -0.29 3.39 -16.74
CA VAL A 143 -1.71 3.11 -16.49
C VAL A 143 -1.98 1.63 -16.76
N VAL A 144 -2.02 0.83 -15.70
CA VAL A 144 -2.15 -0.63 -15.78
C VAL A 144 -3.63 -1.00 -15.82
N THR A 145 -4.08 -1.51 -16.97
CA THR A 145 -5.49 -1.85 -17.23
C THR A 145 -5.73 -3.33 -17.45
N ARG A 146 -4.68 -4.16 -17.36
CA ARG A 146 -4.74 -5.62 -17.56
C ARG A 146 -3.77 -6.29 -16.61
N ASP A 147 -4.04 -7.54 -16.28
CA ASP A 147 -3.18 -8.36 -15.46
C ASP A 147 -1.74 -8.38 -15.98
N VAL A 148 -0.80 -8.33 -15.04
CA VAL A 148 0.65 -8.36 -15.33
C VAL A 148 1.19 -9.70 -14.86
N PRO A 149 1.80 -10.51 -15.75
CA PRO A 149 2.45 -11.77 -15.35
C PRO A 149 3.61 -11.56 -14.39
N ASP A 150 4.04 -12.66 -13.74
CA ASP A 150 5.26 -12.66 -12.92
C ASP A 150 6.47 -12.19 -13.73
N ASP A 151 7.46 -11.61 -13.06
CA ASP A 151 8.75 -11.19 -13.60
C ASP A 151 8.66 -10.20 -14.80
N THR A 152 7.52 -9.57 -15.00
CA THR A 152 7.23 -8.72 -16.19
C THR A 152 7.41 -7.24 -15.88
N LEU A 153 8.07 -6.50 -16.77
CA LEU A 153 8.06 -5.04 -16.80
C LEU A 153 6.96 -4.54 -17.73
N VAL A 154 6.10 -3.65 -17.22
CA VAL A 154 5.08 -2.97 -18.05
C VAL A 154 5.31 -1.46 -18.04
N VAL A 155 5.08 -0.81 -19.20
CA VAL A 155 5.34 0.62 -19.40
C VAL A 155 4.23 1.28 -20.20
N GLY A 156 3.98 2.54 -19.96
CA GLY A 156 3.15 3.42 -20.79
C GLY A 156 1.67 3.48 -20.43
N VAL A 157 0.90 4.11 -21.32
CA VAL A 157 -0.53 4.38 -21.18
C VAL A 157 -1.26 3.96 -22.47
N PRO A 158 -2.06 2.86 -22.48
CA PRO A 158 -2.10 1.85 -21.43
C PRO A 158 -0.77 1.08 -21.31
N ALA A 159 -0.50 0.55 -20.12
CA ALA A 159 0.75 -0.17 -19.87
C ALA A 159 0.85 -1.46 -20.69
N LYS A 160 2.01 -1.68 -21.30
CA LYS A 160 2.34 -2.86 -22.11
C LYS A 160 3.65 -3.48 -21.64
N PRO A 161 3.82 -4.80 -21.78
CA PRO A 161 5.09 -5.47 -21.50
C PRO A 161 6.24 -4.85 -22.30
N LYS A 162 7.38 -4.74 -21.66
CA LYS A 162 8.63 -4.25 -22.25
C LYS A 162 9.79 -5.12 -21.79
N GLU A 163 10.66 -5.47 -22.74
CA GLU A 163 11.91 -6.13 -22.41
C GLU A 163 12.78 -5.23 -21.52
N ARG A 164 13.36 -5.79 -20.47
CA ARG A 164 14.35 -5.11 -19.64
C ARG A 164 15.64 -5.02 -20.48
N LYS A 165 16.17 -3.83 -20.62
CA LYS A 165 17.54 -3.66 -21.09
C LYS A 165 18.43 -3.68 -19.85
N ASP A 166 19.35 -4.62 -19.84
CA ASP A 166 20.42 -4.70 -18.83
C ASP A 166 21.31 -3.46 -18.88
#